data_5c082457db76b4ad6d1e17f8519836cc
#
_entry.id   5c082457db76b4ad6d1e17f8519836cc
#
_cell.length_a   1.000
_cell.length_b   1.000
_cell.length_c   1.000
_cell.angle_alpha   90.00
_cell.angle_beta   90.00
_cell.angle_gamma   90.00
#
_symmetry.space_group_name_H-M   'P 1'
#
loop_
_entity.id
_entity.type
_entity.pdbx_description
1 polymer ?
#
loop_
_entity_poly.entity_id
_entity_poly.type
_entity_poly.pdbx_seq_one_letter_code
_entity_poly.pdbx_strand_id
1 'polypeptide(L)'
;LGPDSRYWEQAARQLEGSGIELMRFGAEGVPNARQWLCENLPENAQVGCDPLTISENDFRRFEIAFSERGMILTGYISVTDHVWKGRPHPDVAPISVFTNAQESVARKLEKVRKAVHAAGADSLLLGTLEDIAWLTNLRGSDIACTPVFTSYLLVTDEDVTLYVDPKKIQTADVKKHLKTNGISVVAYSDRRAHIAQHLNGHRVLLDADAVNHAVYALLEQESSAYVVAGERPTALLKSRKNKAELELLKETMRQDGAALCEFFARLDEMLWDGEMPTEQELAEMLHAERAKRKGFV
;
A
#
# COMPACT_ATOMS: atom_id res chain seq x y z
N LEU A 1 11.00 -13.49 15.33
CA LEU A 1 10.80 -12.55 14.23
C LEU A 1 10.84 -13.29 12.89
N GLY A 2 9.83 -13.09 12.01
CA GLY A 2 9.77 -13.73 10.69
C GLY A 2 9.74 -12.68 9.56
N PRO A 3 10.90 -12.18 9.12
CA PRO A 3 10.98 -11.23 8.03
C PRO A 3 10.91 -11.94 6.67
N ASP A 4 10.68 -11.13 5.63
CA ASP A 4 10.87 -11.53 4.24
C ASP A 4 12.32 -12.01 3.98
N SER A 5 12.50 -12.94 3.04
CA SER A 5 13.78 -13.57 2.75
C SER A 5 14.93 -12.60 2.42
N ARG A 6 14.60 -11.45 1.83
CA ARG A 6 15.57 -10.38 1.51
C ARG A 6 16.25 -9.78 2.75
N TYR A 7 15.64 -9.94 3.92
CA TYR A 7 16.12 -9.38 5.19
C TYR A 7 16.72 -10.42 6.15
N TRP A 8 16.87 -11.70 5.76
CA TRP A 8 17.35 -12.73 6.66
C TRP A 8 18.76 -12.48 7.21
N GLU A 9 19.69 -12.04 6.37
CA GLU A 9 21.05 -11.71 6.80
C GLU A 9 21.09 -10.48 7.71
N GLN A 10 20.37 -9.44 7.33
CA GLN A 10 20.24 -8.23 8.16
C GLN A 10 19.63 -8.58 9.52
N ALA A 11 18.55 -9.34 9.53
CA ALA A 11 17.86 -9.74 10.75
C ALA A 11 18.77 -10.61 11.63
N ALA A 12 19.50 -11.57 11.06
CA ALA A 12 20.43 -12.40 11.81
C ALA A 12 21.46 -11.56 12.58
N ARG A 13 22.05 -10.56 11.92
CA ARG A 13 23.02 -9.63 12.55
C ARG A 13 22.38 -8.73 13.61
N GLN A 14 21.22 -8.18 13.32
CA GLN A 14 20.53 -7.25 14.23
C GLN A 14 19.90 -7.92 15.45
N LEU A 15 19.58 -9.21 15.36
CA LEU A 15 19.02 -10.00 16.46
C LEU A 15 20.08 -10.65 17.35
N GLU A 16 21.36 -10.60 16.98
CA GLU A 16 22.44 -11.18 17.77
C GLU A 16 22.45 -10.63 19.21
N GLY A 17 22.42 -11.51 20.19
CA GLY A 17 22.38 -11.15 21.62
C GLY A 17 21.04 -10.59 22.11
N SER A 18 20.02 -10.43 21.26
CA SER A 18 18.71 -9.88 21.67
C SER A 18 17.79 -10.87 22.36
N GLY A 19 18.07 -12.18 22.26
CA GLY A 19 17.17 -13.25 22.68
C GLY A 19 15.94 -13.46 21.78
N ILE A 20 15.86 -12.75 20.65
CA ILE A 20 14.79 -12.90 19.66
C ILE A 20 15.23 -13.90 18.59
N GLU A 21 14.46 -14.97 18.41
CA GLU A 21 14.71 -15.98 17.40
C GLU A 21 14.31 -15.50 16.00
N LEU A 22 15.18 -15.78 15.01
CA LEU A 22 14.90 -15.51 13.60
C LEU A 22 14.20 -16.71 12.96
N MET A 23 12.96 -16.53 12.52
CA MET A 23 12.19 -17.49 11.73
C MET A 23 12.33 -17.14 10.24
N ARG A 24 12.98 -18.01 9.46
CA ARG A 24 13.16 -17.82 8.01
C ARG A 24 11.93 -18.28 7.25
N PHE A 25 10.83 -17.54 7.37
CA PHE A 25 9.56 -17.88 6.70
C PHE A 25 9.74 -18.02 5.19
N GLY A 26 9.27 -19.16 4.66
CA GLY A 26 9.41 -19.52 3.24
C GLY A 26 10.59 -20.43 2.94
N ALA A 27 11.49 -20.67 3.89
CA ALA A 27 12.48 -21.73 3.74
C ALA A 27 11.84 -23.12 3.95
N GLU A 28 12.41 -24.13 3.31
CA GLU A 28 11.95 -25.52 3.44
C GLU A 28 12.01 -25.98 4.92
N GLY A 29 10.92 -26.60 5.38
CA GLY A 29 10.81 -27.08 6.77
C GLY A 29 10.53 -26.01 7.83
N VAL A 30 10.44 -24.73 7.45
CA VAL A 30 10.11 -23.65 8.39
C VAL A 30 8.61 -23.34 8.31
N PRO A 31 7.84 -23.51 9.42
CA PRO A 31 6.42 -23.20 9.43
C PRO A 31 6.19 -21.70 9.24
N ASN A 32 5.11 -21.31 8.56
CA ASN A 32 4.68 -19.92 8.53
C ASN A 32 4.12 -19.48 9.90
N ALA A 33 3.88 -18.17 10.09
CA ALA A 33 3.43 -17.62 11.37
C ALA A 33 2.15 -18.29 11.89
N ARG A 34 1.18 -18.57 11.03
CA ARG A 34 -0.08 -19.22 11.39
C ARG A 34 0.14 -20.65 11.87
N GLN A 35 0.92 -21.44 11.12
CA GLN A 35 1.28 -22.81 11.49
C GLN A 35 2.01 -22.84 12.82
N TRP A 36 3.04 -21.98 12.96
CA TRP A 36 3.82 -21.90 14.18
C TRP A 36 2.97 -21.59 15.42
N LEU A 37 2.04 -20.63 15.32
CA LEU A 37 1.14 -20.30 16.41
C LEU A 37 0.22 -21.46 16.77
N CYS A 38 -0.34 -22.16 15.77
CA CYS A 38 -1.15 -23.35 15.99
C CYS A 38 -0.37 -24.50 16.66
N GLU A 39 0.90 -24.67 16.32
CA GLU A 39 1.73 -25.78 16.86
C GLU A 39 2.26 -25.49 18.28
N ASN A 40 2.51 -24.23 18.61
CA ASN A 40 3.22 -23.84 19.83
C ASN A 40 2.34 -23.22 20.92
N LEU A 41 1.13 -22.80 20.60
CA LEU A 41 0.21 -22.26 21.61
C LEU A 41 -0.74 -23.36 22.14
N PRO A 42 -1.16 -23.26 23.42
CA PRO A 42 -2.13 -24.18 23.98
C PRO A 42 -3.51 -24.02 23.31
N GLU A 43 -4.34 -25.06 23.40
CA GLU A 43 -5.75 -24.97 23.07
C GLU A 43 -6.43 -23.83 23.84
N ASN A 44 -7.40 -23.18 23.21
CA ASN A 44 -8.12 -22.02 23.75
C ASN A 44 -7.24 -20.77 24.02
N ALA A 45 -6.03 -20.69 23.45
CA ALA A 45 -5.22 -19.48 23.54
C ALA A 45 -5.90 -18.28 22.87
N GLN A 46 -5.66 -17.09 23.41
CA GLN A 46 -6.06 -15.83 22.79
C GLN A 46 -4.87 -15.18 22.10
N VAL A 47 -5.01 -14.87 20.82
CA VAL A 47 -3.97 -14.22 20.01
C VAL A 47 -4.48 -12.85 19.60
N GLY A 48 -3.71 -11.80 19.90
CA GLY A 48 -4.00 -10.45 19.48
C GLY A 48 -3.20 -10.04 18.25
N CYS A 49 -3.80 -9.27 17.33
CA CYS A 49 -3.09 -8.62 16.23
C CYS A 49 -3.56 -7.17 16.08
N ASP A 50 -2.72 -6.34 15.45
CA ASP A 50 -3.14 -4.99 15.06
C ASP A 50 -4.01 -5.06 13.79
N PRO A 51 -5.30 -4.76 13.87
CA PRO A 51 -6.23 -4.88 12.75
C PRO A 51 -5.94 -3.88 11.61
N LEU A 52 -5.11 -2.85 11.85
CA LEU A 52 -4.67 -1.91 10.81
C LEU A 52 -3.56 -2.48 9.92
N THR A 53 -2.85 -3.51 10.38
CA THR A 53 -1.66 -4.07 9.71
C THR A 53 -1.88 -5.45 9.09
N ILE A 54 -3.06 -6.00 9.19
CA ILE A 54 -3.44 -7.29 8.60
C ILE A 54 -4.59 -7.11 7.61
N SER A 55 -4.52 -7.78 6.44
CA SER A 55 -5.63 -7.78 5.50
C SER A 55 -6.84 -8.54 6.07
N GLU A 56 -8.04 -8.20 5.60
CA GLU A 56 -9.24 -8.95 5.99
C GLU A 56 -9.10 -10.43 5.66
N ASN A 57 -8.59 -10.74 4.47
CA ASN A 57 -8.45 -12.12 4.03
C ASN A 57 -7.44 -12.90 4.90
N ASP A 58 -6.32 -12.29 5.29
CA ASP A 58 -5.38 -12.95 6.20
C ASP A 58 -5.95 -13.09 7.61
N PHE A 59 -6.65 -12.08 8.11
CA PHE A 59 -7.33 -12.17 9.40
C PHE A 59 -8.29 -13.37 9.43
N ARG A 60 -9.13 -13.54 8.40
CA ARG A 60 -10.05 -14.69 8.27
C ARG A 60 -9.32 -16.02 8.18
N ARG A 61 -8.17 -16.08 7.46
CA ARG A 61 -7.35 -17.30 7.39
C ARG A 61 -6.78 -17.71 8.76
N PHE A 62 -6.37 -16.74 9.57
CA PHE A 62 -5.94 -17.02 10.96
C PHE A 62 -7.14 -17.46 11.81
N GLU A 63 -8.26 -16.77 11.73
CA GLU A 63 -9.46 -17.06 12.49
C GLU A 63 -9.96 -18.50 12.24
N ILE A 64 -10.01 -18.92 10.98
CA ILE A 64 -10.38 -20.29 10.58
C ILE A 64 -9.40 -21.31 11.21
N ALA A 65 -8.12 -21.12 11.04
CA ALA A 65 -7.12 -22.07 11.56
C ALA A 65 -7.11 -22.14 13.10
N PHE A 66 -7.39 -21.03 13.76
CA PHE A 66 -7.45 -20.96 15.23
C PHE A 66 -8.72 -21.60 15.77
N SER A 67 -9.86 -21.43 15.09
CA SER A 67 -11.13 -22.01 15.51
C SER A 67 -11.09 -23.54 15.59
N GLU A 68 -10.33 -24.22 14.74
CA GLU A 68 -10.12 -25.65 14.74
C GLU A 68 -9.45 -26.17 16.03
N ARG A 69 -8.80 -25.28 16.78
CA ARG A 69 -8.11 -25.54 18.05
C ARG A 69 -8.77 -24.85 19.25
N GLY A 70 -9.96 -24.29 19.08
CA GLY A 70 -10.62 -23.48 20.10
C GLY A 70 -9.92 -22.17 20.44
N MET A 71 -8.88 -21.79 19.68
CA MET A 71 -8.15 -20.53 19.86
C MET A 71 -8.97 -19.36 19.31
N ILE A 72 -8.74 -18.16 19.85
CA ILE A 72 -9.46 -16.94 19.49
C ILE A 72 -8.47 -15.92 18.93
N LEU A 73 -8.76 -15.38 17.75
CA LEU A 73 -8.07 -14.20 17.22
C LEU A 73 -8.86 -12.95 17.59
N THR A 74 -8.18 -11.93 18.08
CA THR A 74 -8.78 -10.63 18.42
C THR A 74 -7.95 -9.49 17.82
N GLY A 75 -8.65 -8.46 17.30
CA GLY A 75 -8.02 -7.20 16.94
C GLY A 75 -7.72 -6.37 18.17
N TYR A 76 -6.46 -6.08 18.43
CA TYR A 76 -6.01 -5.21 19.52
C TYR A 76 -5.25 -4.02 19.00
N ILE A 77 -5.17 -2.97 19.82
CA ILE A 77 -4.31 -1.81 19.57
C ILE A 77 -2.87 -2.29 19.45
N SER A 78 -2.13 -1.71 18.52
CA SER A 78 -0.74 -2.01 18.25
C SER A 78 0.14 -2.03 19.51
N VAL A 79 0.74 -3.18 19.82
CA VAL A 79 1.70 -3.29 20.93
C VAL A 79 2.90 -2.37 20.69
N THR A 80 3.30 -2.18 19.43
CA THR A 80 4.43 -1.32 19.07
C THR A 80 4.21 0.14 19.48
N ASP A 81 2.99 0.64 19.44
CA ASP A 81 2.68 2.01 19.87
C ASP A 81 2.87 2.22 21.38
N HIS A 82 2.77 1.14 22.16
CA HIS A 82 3.02 1.19 23.61
C HIS A 82 4.50 1.13 23.98
N VAL A 83 5.30 0.38 23.24
CA VAL A 83 6.70 0.13 23.57
C VAL A 83 7.69 1.05 22.85
N TRP A 84 7.35 1.53 21.66
CA TRP A 84 8.23 2.41 20.88
C TRP A 84 8.10 3.88 21.30
N LYS A 85 8.76 4.22 22.39
CA LYS A 85 8.85 5.62 22.83
C LYS A 85 9.66 6.44 21.83
N GLY A 86 9.11 7.60 21.44
CA GLY A 86 9.78 8.50 20.48
C GLY A 86 9.75 8.01 19.02
N ARG A 87 8.80 7.17 18.65
CA ARG A 87 8.57 6.78 17.25
C ARG A 87 8.47 8.03 16.36
N PRO A 88 9.29 8.13 15.28
CA PRO A 88 9.20 9.25 14.36
C PRO A 88 7.84 9.30 13.68
N HIS A 89 7.30 10.49 13.55
CA HIS A 89 6.10 10.69 12.75
C HIS A 89 6.44 10.57 11.26
N PRO A 90 5.54 10.03 10.42
CA PRO A 90 5.71 10.06 8.98
C PRO A 90 5.87 11.49 8.48
N ASP A 91 6.76 11.70 7.51
CA ASP A 91 6.94 12.99 6.88
C ASP A 91 5.66 13.47 6.18
N VAL A 92 5.41 14.76 6.26
CA VAL A 92 4.28 15.41 5.60
C VAL A 92 4.74 16.04 4.30
N ALA A 93 5.07 15.21 3.32
CA ALA A 93 5.40 15.71 1.99
C ALA A 93 4.14 16.16 1.22
N PRO A 94 4.21 17.28 0.47
CA PRO A 94 3.08 17.74 -0.32
C PRO A 94 2.79 16.78 -1.48
N ILE A 95 1.51 16.62 -1.82
CA ILE A 95 1.09 15.92 -3.03
C ILE A 95 1.15 16.85 -4.23
N SER A 96 1.23 16.27 -5.43
CA SER A 96 1.30 16.97 -6.71
C SER A 96 0.32 16.38 -7.72
N VAL A 97 -0.03 17.15 -8.74
CA VAL A 97 -0.87 16.69 -9.85
C VAL A 97 0.00 16.01 -10.90
N PHE A 98 -0.39 14.81 -11.30
CA PHE A 98 0.25 14.11 -12.42
C PHE A 98 -0.34 14.59 -13.75
N THR A 99 0.37 15.50 -14.40
CA THR A 99 -0.09 16.19 -15.62
C THR A 99 -0.03 15.31 -16.88
N ASN A 100 0.77 14.25 -16.87
CA ASN A 100 0.94 13.36 -18.03
C ASN A 100 -0.12 12.26 -18.14
N ALA A 101 -1.08 12.19 -17.23
CA ALA A 101 -2.23 11.30 -17.35
C ALA A 101 -3.16 11.84 -18.45
N GLN A 102 -3.16 11.23 -19.62
CA GLN A 102 -4.06 11.63 -20.72
C GLN A 102 -5.53 11.22 -20.47
N GLU A 103 -5.77 10.32 -19.52
CA GLU A 103 -7.12 9.97 -19.11
C GLU A 103 -7.55 10.83 -17.90
N SER A 104 -8.66 11.52 -18.05
CA SER A 104 -9.22 12.36 -16.99
C SER A 104 -9.73 11.53 -15.80
N VAL A 105 -9.72 12.12 -14.61
CA VAL A 105 -10.31 11.53 -13.41
C VAL A 105 -11.76 11.15 -13.64
N ALA A 106 -12.56 12.04 -14.25
CA ALA A 106 -13.97 11.80 -14.54
C ALA A 106 -14.19 10.52 -15.38
N ARG A 107 -13.38 10.33 -16.43
CA ARG A 107 -13.49 9.12 -17.28
C ARG A 107 -13.07 7.85 -16.54
N LYS A 108 -12.08 7.92 -15.66
CA LYS A 108 -11.70 6.79 -14.81
C LYS A 108 -12.80 6.44 -13.81
N LEU A 109 -13.38 7.46 -13.16
CA LEU A 109 -14.49 7.29 -12.23
C LEU A 109 -15.71 6.65 -12.90
N GLU A 110 -16.05 7.08 -14.12
CA GLU A 110 -17.14 6.46 -14.91
C GLU A 110 -16.93 4.96 -15.10
N LYS A 111 -15.71 4.55 -15.49
CA LYS A 111 -15.37 3.13 -15.66
C LYS A 111 -15.41 2.36 -14.33
N VAL A 112 -14.91 2.98 -13.25
CA VAL A 112 -14.91 2.38 -11.91
C VAL A 112 -16.34 2.20 -11.42
N ARG A 113 -17.18 3.23 -11.46
CA ARG A 113 -18.59 3.15 -11.07
C ARG A 113 -19.35 2.07 -11.84
N LYS A 114 -19.17 2.01 -13.16
CA LYS A 114 -19.76 0.95 -13.99
C LYS A 114 -19.34 -0.46 -13.54
N ALA A 115 -18.08 -0.65 -13.17
CA ALA A 115 -17.60 -1.94 -12.69
C ALA A 115 -18.10 -2.26 -11.28
N VAL A 116 -18.21 -1.27 -10.40
CA VAL A 116 -18.80 -1.39 -9.05
C VAL A 116 -20.26 -1.84 -9.16
N HIS A 117 -21.06 -1.21 -10.03
CA HIS A 117 -22.44 -1.64 -10.28
C HIS A 117 -22.53 -3.06 -10.84
N ALA A 118 -21.64 -3.41 -11.77
CA ALA A 118 -21.60 -4.77 -12.32
C ALA A 118 -21.28 -5.84 -11.24
N ALA A 119 -20.58 -5.44 -10.18
CA ALA A 119 -20.34 -6.29 -9.00
C ALA A 119 -21.50 -6.31 -7.99
N GLY A 120 -22.59 -5.57 -8.26
CA GLY A 120 -23.76 -5.49 -7.38
C GLY A 120 -23.59 -4.55 -6.18
N ALA A 121 -22.67 -3.60 -6.27
CA ALA A 121 -22.42 -2.58 -5.27
C ALA A 121 -22.75 -1.17 -5.82
N ASP A 122 -22.86 -0.18 -4.94
CA ASP A 122 -23.06 1.24 -5.27
C ASP A 122 -21.90 2.12 -4.80
N SER A 123 -20.99 1.54 -4.05
CA SER A 123 -19.84 2.22 -3.43
C SER A 123 -18.60 1.36 -3.48
N LEU A 124 -17.44 2.00 -3.53
CA LEU A 124 -16.11 1.38 -3.49
C LEU A 124 -15.24 2.11 -2.48
N LEU A 125 -14.64 1.38 -1.53
CA LEU A 125 -13.65 1.93 -0.62
C LEU A 125 -12.27 1.37 -0.95
N LEU A 126 -11.34 2.26 -1.30
CA LEU A 126 -9.95 1.93 -1.64
C LEU A 126 -9.00 2.30 -0.50
N GLY A 127 -8.12 1.34 -0.14
CA GLY A 127 -6.95 1.56 0.73
C GLY A 127 -5.62 1.39 0.00
N THR A 128 -5.64 0.93 -1.26
CA THR A 128 -4.45 0.70 -2.09
C THR A 128 -3.94 2.02 -2.65
N LEU A 129 -2.78 2.47 -2.18
CA LEU A 129 -2.25 3.81 -2.46
C LEU A 129 -1.99 4.06 -3.94
N GLU A 130 -1.50 3.05 -4.68
CA GLU A 130 -1.24 3.14 -6.12
C GLU A 130 -2.54 3.28 -6.93
N ASP A 131 -3.62 2.65 -6.49
CA ASP A 131 -4.91 2.75 -7.14
C ASP A 131 -5.54 4.13 -6.91
N ILE A 132 -5.39 4.66 -5.69
CA ILE A 132 -5.82 6.03 -5.35
C ILE A 132 -5.03 7.05 -6.17
N ALA A 133 -3.70 6.93 -6.22
CA ALA A 133 -2.84 7.81 -7.00
C ALA A 133 -3.17 7.76 -8.50
N TRP A 134 -3.45 6.57 -9.05
CA TRP A 134 -3.87 6.40 -10.44
C TRP A 134 -5.25 7.01 -10.70
N LEU A 135 -6.24 6.70 -9.86
CA LEU A 135 -7.63 7.15 -10.06
C LEU A 135 -7.76 8.67 -9.95
N THR A 136 -7.08 9.26 -8.98
CA THR A 136 -7.10 10.71 -8.72
C THR A 136 -6.15 11.53 -9.58
N ASN A 137 -5.23 10.91 -10.32
CA ASN A 137 -4.12 11.60 -11.01
C ASN A 137 -3.26 12.45 -10.05
N LEU A 138 -3.10 12.00 -8.81
CA LEU A 138 -2.23 12.63 -7.81
C LEU A 138 -1.00 11.77 -7.53
N ARG A 139 0.07 12.40 -7.09
CA ARG A 139 1.33 11.73 -6.69
C ARG A 139 1.82 12.32 -5.39
N GLY A 140 2.48 11.50 -4.58
CA GLY A 140 3.15 11.90 -3.35
C GLY A 140 4.49 11.20 -3.22
N SER A 141 5.14 11.34 -2.08
CA SER A 141 6.47 10.79 -1.80
C SER A 141 6.55 10.16 -0.38
N ASP A 142 5.43 9.63 0.11
CA ASP A 142 5.39 9.03 1.45
C ASP A 142 6.15 7.70 1.52
N ILE A 143 6.34 7.03 0.40
CA ILE A 143 7.09 5.78 0.28
C ILE A 143 8.25 6.01 -0.68
N ALA A 144 9.46 5.70 -0.24
CA ALA A 144 10.65 5.83 -1.06
C ALA A 144 10.50 5.06 -2.39
N CYS A 145 10.91 5.66 -3.49
CA CYS A 145 10.83 5.10 -4.85
C CYS A 145 9.41 4.76 -5.34
N THR A 146 8.37 5.15 -4.62
CA THR A 146 6.98 4.89 -5.01
C THR A 146 6.17 6.19 -4.91
N PRO A 147 5.63 6.73 -6.03
CA PRO A 147 5.02 8.06 -6.04
C PRO A 147 3.58 8.04 -5.50
N VAL A 148 3.40 7.62 -4.25
CA VAL A 148 2.12 7.48 -3.57
C VAL A 148 2.07 8.30 -2.28
N PHE A 149 0.89 8.42 -1.70
CA PHE A 149 0.65 9.13 -0.44
C PHE A 149 -0.36 8.37 0.41
N THR A 150 -0.17 8.40 1.71
CA THR A 150 -1.04 7.74 2.69
C THR A 150 -2.44 8.33 2.64
N SER A 151 -3.41 7.51 2.24
CA SER A 151 -4.79 7.93 2.02
C SER A 151 -5.75 6.75 1.96
N TYR A 152 -7.04 7.05 2.03
CA TYR A 152 -8.14 6.22 1.55
C TYR A 152 -8.95 7.00 0.54
N LEU A 153 -9.69 6.31 -0.32
CA LEU A 153 -10.60 6.93 -1.27
C LEU A 153 -11.94 6.21 -1.25
N LEU A 154 -13.00 6.95 -0.99
CA LEU A 154 -14.37 6.50 -1.13
C LEU A 154 -14.94 7.01 -2.43
N VAL A 155 -15.54 6.13 -3.21
CA VAL A 155 -16.25 6.45 -4.44
C VAL A 155 -17.67 5.92 -4.29
N THR A 156 -18.65 6.81 -4.36
CA THR A 156 -20.09 6.47 -4.46
C THR A 156 -20.60 6.88 -5.82
N ASP A 157 -21.88 6.69 -6.08
CA ASP A 157 -22.51 7.18 -7.31
C ASP A 157 -22.45 8.69 -7.45
N GLU A 158 -22.60 9.40 -6.36
CA GLU A 158 -22.70 10.86 -6.33
C GLU A 158 -21.37 11.52 -5.98
N ASP A 159 -20.62 10.95 -5.05
CA ASP A 159 -19.49 11.57 -4.39
C ASP A 159 -18.17 10.84 -4.60
N VAL A 160 -17.07 11.58 -4.43
CA VAL A 160 -15.73 11.07 -4.28
C VAL A 160 -15.08 11.75 -3.09
N THR A 161 -14.69 11.00 -2.09
CA THR A 161 -14.04 11.53 -0.87
C THR A 161 -12.65 10.97 -0.69
N LEU A 162 -11.66 11.86 -0.67
CA LEU A 162 -10.26 11.56 -0.39
C LEU A 162 -9.97 11.81 1.10
N TYR A 163 -9.56 10.75 1.81
CA TYR A 163 -9.10 10.83 3.19
C TYR A 163 -7.59 10.94 3.20
N VAL A 164 -7.08 12.11 3.52
CA VAL A 164 -5.64 12.42 3.50
C VAL A 164 -5.32 13.46 4.57
N ASP A 165 -4.07 13.53 5.04
CA ASP A 165 -3.66 14.64 5.90
C ASP A 165 -3.80 15.96 5.13
N PRO A 166 -4.61 16.92 5.60
CA PRO A 166 -4.81 18.21 4.92
C PRO A 166 -3.51 19.01 4.70
N LYS A 167 -2.49 18.76 5.52
CA LYS A 167 -1.17 19.38 5.38
C LYS A 167 -0.46 18.96 4.08
N LYS A 168 -0.85 17.88 3.43
CA LYS A 168 -0.33 17.44 2.14
C LYS A 168 -0.92 18.21 0.96
N ILE A 169 -2.08 18.89 1.14
CA ILE A 169 -2.78 19.66 0.12
C ILE A 169 -2.35 21.13 0.20
N GLN A 170 -1.12 21.41 -0.20
CA GLN A 170 -0.53 22.74 -0.02
C GLN A 170 -0.70 23.63 -1.25
N THR A 171 -0.51 23.08 -2.45
CA THR A 171 -0.43 23.85 -3.69
C THR A 171 -1.80 24.25 -4.25
N ALA A 172 -1.85 25.40 -4.91
CA ALA A 172 -3.06 25.89 -5.56
C ALA A 172 -3.53 24.93 -6.67
N ASP A 173 -2.59 24.29 -7.37
CA ASP A 173 -2.89 23.35 -8.45
C ASP A 173 -3.61 22.11 -7.94
N VAL A 174 -3.15 21.53 -6.82
CA VAL A 174 -3.83 20.38 -6.20
C VAL A 174 -5.22 20.76 -5.72
N LYS A 175 -5.38 21.91 -5.05
CA LYS A 175 -6.69 22.40 -4.61
C LYS A 175 -7.66 22.60 -5.81
N LYS A 176 -7.16 23.21 -6.88
CA LYS A 176 -7.91 23.39 -8.12
C LYS A 176 -8.28 22.05 -8.76
N HIS A 177 -7.32 21.12 -8.81
CA HIS A 177 -7.53 19.79 -9.38
C HIS A 177 -8.62 19.01 -8.63
N LEU A 178 -8.56 18.96 -7.30
CA LEU A 178 -9.58 18.31 -6.47
C LEU A 178 -10.96 18.94 -6.71
N LYS A 179 -11.05 20.27 -6.65
CA LYS A 179 -12.30 20.99 -6.90
C LYS A 179 -12.87 20.73 -8.29
N THR A 180 -12.03 20.77 -9.32
CA THR A 180 -12.46 20.56 -10.72
C THR A 180 -12.98 19.15 -10.96
N ASN A 181 -12.46 18.16 -10.24
CA ASN A 181 -12.87 16.76 -10.36
C ASN A 181 -13.94 16.33 -9.32
N GLY A 182 -14.49 17.27 -8.55
CA GLY A 182 -15.51 16.98 -7.55
C GLY A 182 -15.04 16.07 -6.42
N ILE A 183 -13.74 16.12 -6.08
CA ILE A 183 -13.15 15.31 -4.99
C ILE A 183 -13.18 16.12 -3.70
N SER A 184 -13.99 15.67 -2.75
CA SER A 184 -14.03 16.20 -1.38
C SER A 184 -12.85 15.67 -0.56
N VAL A 185 -12.40 16.45 0.42
CA VAL A 185 -11.29 16.08 1.30
C VAL A 185 -11.76 16.02 2.73
N VAL A 186 -11.48 14.89 3.38
CA VAL A 186 -11.69 14.68 4.82
C VAL A 186 -10.32 14.36 5.45
N ALA A 187 -10.07 14.88 6.65
CA ALA A 187 -8.81 14.59 7.34
C ALA A 187 -8.66 13.07 7.56
N TYR A 188 -7.44 12.58 7.36
CA TYR A 188 -7.14 11.15 7.52
C TYR A 188 -7.50 10.64 8.92
N SER A 189 -7.36 11.49 9.97
CA SER A 189 -7.77 11.20 11.34
C SER A 189 -9.27 10.93 11.49
N ASP A 190 -10.09 11.61 10.70
CA ASP A 190 -11.55 11.62 10.84
C ASP A 190 -12.22 10.55 9.96
N ARG A 191 -11.39 9.80 9.19
CA ARG A 191 -11.88 8.81 8.22
C ARG A 191 -12.85 7.79 8.82
N ARG A 192 -12.55 7.30 10.06
CA ARG A 192 -13.36 6.26 10.71
C ARG A 192 -14.80 6.72 10.89
N ALA A 193 -15.00 7.84 11.54
CA ALA A 193 -16.33 8.39 11.81
C ALA A 193 -17.06 8.74 10.51
N HIS A 194 -16.35 9.36 9.56
CA HIS A 194 -16.94 9.75 8.29
C HIS A 194 -17.35 8.54 7.44
N ILE A 195 -16.51 7.51 7.33
CA ILE A 195 -16.81 6.28 6.57
C ILE A 195 -18.02 5.58 7.17
N ALA A 196 -18.07 5.40 8.50
CA ALA A 196 -19.17 4.73 9.18
C ALA A 196 -20.50 5.45 8.93
N GLN A 197 -20.50 6.78 9.01
CA GLN A 197 -21.70 7.58 8.80
C GLN A 197 -22.12 7.64 7.32
N HIS A 198 -21.17 7.84 6.41
CA HIS A 198 -21.43 8.09 5.00
C HIS A 198 -21.86 6.83 4.23
N LEU A 199 -21.38 5.66 4.66
CA LEU A 199 -21.70 4.38 4.02
C LEU A 199 -22.91 3.67 4.64
N ASN A 200 -23.64 4.32 5.53
CA ASN A 200 -24.83 3.74 6.14
C ASN A 200 -25.88 3.41 5.06
N GLY A 201 -26.24 2.12 4.98
CA GLY A 201 -27.20 1.60 3.98
C GLY A 201 -26.65 1.35 2.59
N HIS A 202 -25.36 1.66 2.34
CA HIS A 202 -24.71 1.40 1.06
C HIS A 202 -24.26 -0.05 0.89
N ARG A 203 -24.15 -0.47 -0.38
CA ARG A 203 -23.53 -1.75 -0.79
C ARG A 203 -22.09 -1.48 -1.22
N VAL A 204 -21.14 -1.78 -0.33
CA VAL A 204 -19.73 -1.37 -0.50
C VAL A 204 -18.91 -2.51 -1.06
N LEU A 205 -18.35 -2.33 -2.25
CA LEU A 205 -17.37 -3.26 -2.81
C LEU A 205 -16.05 -3.14 -2.04
N LEU A 206 -15.58 -4.25 -1.49
CA LEU A 206 -14.29 -4.37 -0.79
C LEU A 206 -13.49 -5.54 -1.33
N ASP A 207 -12.23 -5.29 -1.59
CA ASP A 207 -11.23 -6.32 -1.89
C ASP A 207 -10.55 -6.74 -0.58
N ALA A 208 -10.88 -7.94 -0.10
CA ALA A 208 -10.43 -8.45 1.20
C ALA A 208 -8.90 -8.64 1.29
N ASP A 209 -8.18 -8.75 0.17
CA ASP A 209 -6.72 -8.77 0.14
C ASP A 209 -6.09 -7.37 0.20
N ALA A 210 -6.85 -6.34 -0.15
CA ALA A 210 -6.38 -4.96 -0.28
C ALA A 210 -6.92 -3.99 0.78
N VAL A 211 -7.81 -4.46 1.65
CA VAL A 211 -8.36 -3.70 2.79
C VAL A 211 -7.91 -4.36 4.10
N ASN A 212 -7.57 -3.54 5.10
CA ASN A 212 -7.24 -4.07 6.41
C ASN A 212 -8.51 -4.44 7.21
N HIS A 213 -8.33 -5.36 8.18
CA HIS A 213 -9.43 -5.84 9.01
C HIS A 213 -10.14 -4.73 9.79
N ALA A 214 -9.42 -3.67 10.20
CA ALA A 214 -10.02 -2.56 10.94
C ALA A 214 -11.10 -1.83 10.13
N VAL A 215 -10.91 -1.68 8.81
CA VAL A 215 -11.90 -1.06 7.91
C VAL A 215 -13.08 -2.01 7.70
N TYR A 216 -12.82 -3.30 7.55
CA TYR A 216 -13.88 -4.29 7.39
C TYR A 216 -14.78 -4.34 8.64
N ALA A 217 -14.16 -4.48 9.81
CA ALA A 217 -14.86 -4.48 11.11
C ALA A 217 -15.64 -3.18 11.36
N LEU A 218 -15.11 -2.03 10.94
CA LEU A 218 -15.81 -0.75 11.00
C LEU A 218 -17.15 -0.80 10.25
N LEU A 219 -17.16 -1.33 9.03
CA LEU A 219 -18.36 -1.41 8.21
C LEU A 219 -19.36 -2.41 8.79
N GLU A 220 -18.92 -3.55 9.33
CA GLU A 220 -19.80 -4.54 9.94
C GLU A 220 -20.39 -4.09 11.28
N GLN A 221 -19.62 -3.37 12.10
CA GLN A 221 -19.98 -3.10 13.50
C GLN A 221 -20.53 -1.69 13.75
N GLU A 222 -20.09 -0.69 12.99
CA GLU A 222 -20.40 0.72 13.23
C GLU A 222 -21.21 1.37 12.10
N SER A 223 -21.43 0.64 11.01
CA SER A 223 -22.22 1.08 9.85
C SER A 223 -23.30 0.03 9.55
N SER A 224 -24.41 0.47 8.95
CA SER A 224 -25.40 -0.43 8.34
C SER A 224 -25.05 -0.74 6.88
N ALA A 225 -23.78 -0.67 6.52
CA ALA A 225 -23.31 -0.99 5.17
C ALA A 225 -23.37 -2.51 4.90
N TYR A 226 -23.64 -2.85 3.64
CA TYR A 226 -23.59 -4.23 3.17
C TYR A 226 -22.27 -4.43 2.41
N VAL A 227 -21.36 -5.20 2.97
CA VAL A 227 -20.09 -5.51 2.29
C VAL A 227 -20.33 -6.48 1.14
N VAL A 228 -19.92 -6.08 -0.05
CA VAL A 228 -19.83 -6.91 -1.24
C VAL A 228 -18.36 -7.29 -1.43
N ALA A 229 -18.02 -8.55 -1.16
CA ALA A 229 -16.65 -9.03 -1.35
C ALA A 229 -16.36 -9.22 -2.83
N GLY A 230 -15.25 -8.69 -3.31
CA GLY A 230 -14.84 -8.81 -4.70
C GLY A 230 -13.54 -8.07 -5.00
N GLU A 231 -12.96 -8.37 -6.15
CA GLU A 231 -11.75 -7.68 -6.61
C GLU A 231 -12.03 -6.21 -6.92
N ARG A 232 -11.11 -5.34 -6.53
CA ARG A 232 -11.19 -3.92 -6.86
C ARG A 232 -11.01 -3.70 -8.37
N PRO A 233 -11.94 -3.02 -9.05
CA PRO A 233 -11.87 -2.83 -10.50
C PRO A 233 -10.68 -1.99 -10.94
N THR A 234 -10.12 -1.18 -10.06
CA THR A 234 -8.94 -0.35 -10.31
C THR A 234 -7.70 -1.17 -10.63
N ALA A 235 -7.53 -2.37 -10.07
CA ALA A 235 -6.41 -3.26 -10.36
C ALA A 235 -6.32 -3.58 -11.85
N LEU A 236 -7.43 -4.04 -12.46
CA LEU A 236 -7.48 -4.36 -13.88
C LEU A 236 -7.43 -3.12 -14.76
N LEU A 237 -8.16 -2.05 -14.42
CA LEU A 237 -8.20 -0.82 -15.21
C LEU A 237 -6.82 -0.15 -15.26
N LYS A 238 -6.09 -0.08 -14.13
CA LYS A 238 -4.73 0.45 -14.05
C LYS A 238 -3.70 -0.42 -14.78
N SER A 239 -3.88 -1.74 -14.80
CA SER A 239 -2.97 -2.66 -15.49
C SER A 239 -2.95 -2.43 -17.01
N ARG A 240 -4.06 -2.00 -17.59
CA ARG A 240 -4.22 -1.73 -19.02
C ARG A 240 -3.77 -0.30 -19.35
N LYS A 241 -2.51 -0.19 -19.81
CA LYS A 241 -1.92 1.11 -20.14
C LYS A 241 -2.55 1.68 -21.41
N ASN A 242 -2.88 2.98 -21.37
CA ASN A 242 -3.30 3.71 -22.55
C ASN A 242 -2.08 4.04 -23.46
N LYS A 243 -2.32 4.58 -24.66
CA LYS A 243 -1.26 4.87 -25.63
C LYS A 243 -0.19 5.82 -25.07
N ALA A 244 -0.60 6.83 -24.32
CA ALA A 244 0.35 7.79 -23.74
C ALA A 244 1.19 7.17 -22.62
N GLU A 245 0.57 6.38 -21.75
CA GLU A 245 1.28 5.64 -20.71
C GLU A 245 2.29 4.66 -21.32
N LEU A 246 1.94 4.02 -22.45
CA LEU A 246 2.88 3.14 -23.17
C LEU A 246 4.07 3.92 -23.76
N GLU A 247 3.84 5.10 -24.34
CA GLU A 247 4.95 5.91 -24.87
C GLU A 247 5.86 6.44 -23.74
N LEU A 248 5.28 6.88 -22.61
CA LEU A 248 6.05 7.26 -21.43
C LEU A 248 6.86 6.08 -20.88
N LEU A 249 6.26 4.90 -20.81
CA LEU A 249 6.95 3.69 -20.36
C LEU A 249 8.13 3.34 -21.27
N LYS A 250 7.93 3.36 -22.59
CA LYS A 250 9.01 3.12 -23.57
C LYS A 250 10.15 4.11 -23.40
N GLU A 251 9.84 5.40 -23.21
CA GLU A 251 10.87 6.42 -23.00
C GLU A 251 11.60 6.21 -21.67
N THR A 252 10.87 5.91 -20.59
CA THR A 252 11.47 5.56 -19.28
C THR A 252 12.42 4.37 -19.41
N MET A 253 12.00 3.31 -20.09
CA MET A 253 12.82 2.11 -20.29
C MET A 253 14.08 2.41 -21.14
N ARG A 254 13.98 3.33 -22.12
CA ARG A 254 15.14 3.77 -22.91
C ARG A 254 16.14 4.54 -22.06
N GLN A 255 15.66 5.45 -21.21
CA GLN A 255 16.49 6.21 -20.27
C GLN A 255 17.15 5.30 -19.23
N ASP A 256 16.40 4.36 -18.67
CA ASP A 256 16.91 3.39 -17.71
C ASP A 256 17.94 2.45 -18.33
N GLY A 257 17.68 1.97 -19.55
CA GLY A 257 18.63 1.16 -20.31
C GLY A 257 19.96 1.89 -20.58
N ALA A 258 19.89 3.19 -20.92
CA ALA A 258 21.10 4.00 -21.07
C ALA A 258 21.86 4.17 -19.74
N ALA A 259 21.14 4.38 -18.62
CA ALA A 259 21.77 4.46 -17.30
C ALA A 259 22.46 3.14 -16.91
N LEU A 260 21.81 2.00 -17.20
CA LEU A 260 22.40 0.68 -16.97
C LEU A 260 23.65 0.45 -17.81
N CYS A 261 23.67 0.85 -19.10
CA CYS A 261 24.87 0.73 -19.94
C CYS A 261 26.05 1.54 -19.40
N GLU A 262 25.80 2.78 -18.94
CA GLU A 262 26.85 3.63 -18.34
C GLU A 262 27.33 3.04 -17.00
N PHE A 263 26.40 2.53 -16.18
CA PHE A 263 26.74 1.84 -14.94
C PHE A 263 27.63 0.62 -15.16
N PHE A 264 27.28 -0.26 -16.11
CA PHE A 264 28.08 -1.46 -16.39
C PHE A 264 29.44 -1.13 -16.99
N ALA A 265 29.53 -0.13 -17.89
CA ALA A 265 30.83 0.31 -18.44
C ALA A 265 31.76 0.79 -17.30
N ARG A 266 31.24 1.57 -16.38
CA ARG A 266 32.00 2.04 -15.21
C ARG A 266 32.38 0.91 -14.25
N LEU A 267 31.47 -0.03 -14.03
CA LEU A 267 31.77 -1.21 -13.19
C LEU A 267 32.88 -2.06 -13.82
N ASP A 268 32.85 -2.29 -15.13
CA ASP A 268 33.90 -3.05 -15.85
C ASP A 268 35.25 -2.37 -15.70
N GLU A 269 35.33 -1.02 -15.83
CA GLU A 269 36.56 -0.26 -15.60
C GLU A 269 37.09 -0.46 -14.16
N MET A 270 36.25 -0.32 -13.15
CA MET A 270 36.62 -0.50 -11.74
C MET A 270 37.15 -1.92 -11.47
N LEU A 271 36.46 -2.95 -11.96
CA LEU A 271 36.89 -4.33 -11.81
C LEU A 271 38.20 -4.62 -12.52
N TRP A 272 38.42 -4.00 -13.70
CA TRP A 272 39.67 -4.11 -14.44
C TRP A 272 40.86 -3.48 -13.67
N ASP A 273 40.59 -2.38 -12.96
CA ASP A 273 41.57 -1.70 -12.11
C ASP A 273 41.78 -2.41 -10.75
N GLY A 274 41.08 -3.52 -10.52
CA GLY A 274 41.18 -4.33 -9.31
C GLY A 274 40.36 -3.82 -8.12
N GLU A 275 39.46 -2.86 -8.35
CA GLU A 275 38.51 -2.41 -7.33
C GLU A 275 37.41 -3.45 -7.11
N MET A 276 36.98 -3.61 -5.85
CA MET A 276 35.93 -4.57 -5.45
C MET A 276 34.81 -3.82 -4.71
N PRO A 277 33.90 -3.16 -5.44
CA PRO A 277 32.83 -2.39 -4.82
C PRO A 277 31.84 -3.29 -4.07
N THR A 278 31.33 -2.80 -2.96
CA THR A 278 30.28 -3.44 -2.19
C THR A 278 28.93 -3.32 -2.93
N GLU A 279 27.95 -4.15 -2.55
CA GLU A 279 26.58 -4.06 -3.08
C GLU A 279 25.97 -2.68 -2.86
N GLN A 280 26.27 -2.01 -1.75
CA GLN A 280 25.78 -0.67 -1.45
C GLN A 280 26.39 0.36 -2.40
N GLU A 281 27.69 0.31 -2.64
CA GLU A 281 28.38 1.19 -3.60
C GLU A 281 27.84 1.00 -5.01
N LEU A 282 27.57 -0.24 -5.42
CA LEU A 282 26.94 -0.53 -6.71
C LEU A 282 25.53 0.06 -6.80
N ALA A 283 24.73 -0.05 -5.74
CA ALA A 283 23.39 0.55 -5.70
C ALA A 283 23.45 2.08 -5.81
N GLU A 284 24.37 2.72 -5.08
CA GLU A 284 24.61 4.17 -5.14
C GLU A 284 25.10 4.64 -6.51
N MET A 285 26.01 3.88 -7.14
CA MET A 285 26.47 4.15 -8.51
C MET A 285 25.32 4.11 -9.51
N LEU A 286 24.49 3.05 -9.49
CA LEU A 286 23.34 2.94 -10.39
C LEU A 286 22.31 4.04 -10.13
N HIS A 287 22.07 4.37 -8.87
CA HIS A 287 21.21 5.50 -8.49
C HIS A 287 21.75 6.82 -9.08
N ALA A 288 23.06 7.07 -8.98
CA ALA A 288 23.68 8.27 -9.52
C ALA A 288 23.56 8.34 -11.06
N GLU A 289 23.69 7.22 -11.77
CA GLU A 289 23.51 7.18 -13.23
C GLU A 289 22.04 7.44 -13.62
N ARG A 290 21.07 6.90 -12.88
CA ARG A 290 19.65 7.17 -13.08
C ARG A 290 19.29 8.63 -12.79
N ALA A 291 19.88 9.23 -11.74
CA ALA A 291 19.64 10.61 -11.35
C ALA A 291 20.05 11.65 -12.42
N LYS A 292 20.95 11.29 -13.35
CA LYS A 292 21.29 12.12 -14.51
C LYS A 292 20.16 12.19 -15.54
N ARG A 293 19.17 11.33 -15.48
CA ARG A 293 18.10 11.22 -16.48
C ARG A 293 16.95 12.17 -16.18
N LYS A 294 16.38 12.72 -17.26
CA LYS A 294 15.24 13.62 -17.15
C LYS A 294 14.02 12.89 -16.57
N GLY A 295 13.45 13.43 -15.49
CA GLY A 295 12.24 12.89 -14.86
C GLY A 295 12.51 11.80 -13.82
N PHE A 296 13.77 11.56 -13.46
CA PHE A 296 14.08 10.75 -12.27
C PHE A 296 13.63 11.49 -11.00
N VAL A 297 13.00 10.76 -10.07
CA VAL A 297 12.44 11.30 -8.82
C VAL A 297 12.88 10.42 -7.65
#